data_d9cd69db6818e2364c98cbd77b4ffb5b
#
_entry.id   d9cd69db6818e2364c98cbd77b4ffb5b
#
_cell.length_a   1.000
_cell.length_b   1.000
_cell.length_c   1.000
_cell.angle_alpha   90.00
_cell.angle_beta   90.00
_cell.angle_gamma   90.00
#
_symmetry.space_group_name_H-M   'P 1'
#
loop_
_entity.id
_entity.type
_entity.pdbx_description
1 polymer ?
#
loop_
_entity_poly.entity_id
_entity_poly.type
_entity_poly.pdbx_seq_one_letter_code
_entity_poly.pdbx_strand_id
1 'polypeptide(L)'
;MLFRSGLLVWGPVMDAQLDRNPLLFWADLVVGLLAFVLVWFRRRWPFTIAVVTILMATISSLSAGPAALATVSLATRRRWWQVITVGTLNVVFSLVYYAVQPSEQADPWWVNLSVTVAVVLAITAWGMYIGSRRELIWTLRRRAETAEAERDLRATQARTNERARIAREMHDVLAHRISLVAMHAGALAYREDLPPEQVRTTAGLLQTASHQADRQSTRLNSSHGYISYAVFCL
;
A
#
# COMPACT_ATOMS: atom_id res chain seq x y z
N MET A 1 -9.84 22.73 10.32
CA MET A 1 -10.38 23.64 9.30
C MET A 1 -11.91 23.56 9.16
N LEU A 2 -12.53 22.40 9.20
CA LEU A 2 -14.00 22.23 9.04
C LEU A 2 -14.83 22.77 10.24
N PHE A 3 -14.25 22.90 11.42
CA PHE A 3 -14.90 23.54 12.57
C PHE A 3 -15.11 25.03 12.37
N ARG A 4 -14.20 25.69 11.65
CA ARG A 4 -14.27 27.14 11.35
C ARG A 4 -15.32 27.46 10.28
N SER A 5 -15.59 26.55 9.33
CA SER A 5 -16.60 26.77 8.29
C SER A 5 -18.03 26.66 8.83
N GLY A 6 -18.28 25.76 9.79
CA GLY A 6 -19.58 25.69 10.48
C GLY A 6 -19.88 26.95 11.31
N LEU A 7 -18.87 27.49 12.00
CA LEU A 7 -18.98 28.72 12.78
C LEU A 7 -19.18 29.98 11.91
N LEU A 8 -18.61 30.02 10.71
CA LEU A 8 -18.76 31.16 9.78
C LEU A 8 -20.17 31.24 9.18
N VAL A 9 -20.84 30.11 8.97
CA VAL A 9 -22.23 30.07 8.48
C VAL A 9 -23.20 30.32 9.64
N TRP A 10 -22.83 29.92 10.85
CA TRP A 10 -23.69 30.04 12.04
C TRP A 10 -23.74 31.45 12.61
N GLY A 11 -22.65 32.26 12.52
CA GLY A 11 -22.60 33.61 13.09
C GLY A 11 -23.74 34.55 12.64
N PRO A 12 -23.94 34.78 11.33
CA PRO A 12 -25.02 35.65 10.85
C PRO A 12 -26.43 35.12 11.17
N VAL A 13 -26.63 33.80 11.22
CA VAL A 13 -27.90 33.17 11.53
C VAL A 13 -28.23 33.26 13.02
N MET A 14 -27.21 33.27 13.88
CA MET A 14 -27.32 33.34 15.33
C MET A 14 -27.96 34.64 15.80
N ASP A 15 -27.51 35.77 15.27
CA ASP A 15 -28.01 37.08 15.68
C ASP A 15 -29.48 37.24 15.27
N ALA A 16 -29.85 36.82 14.05
CA ALA A 16 -31.22 36.83 13.57
C ALA A 16 -32.19 35.88 14.30
N GLN A 17 -31.70 34.76 14.81
CA GLN A 17 -32.47 33.77 15.56
C GLN A 17 -32.70 34.17 17.02
N LEU A 18 -31.70 34.77 17.67
CA LEU A 18 -31.79 35.25 19.06
C LEU A 18 -32.87 36.33 19.23
N ASP A 19 -32.99 37.23 18.24
CA ASP A 19 -33.93 38.32 18.26
C ASP A 19 -35.39 37.89 17.96
N ARG A 20 -35.60 36.79 17.18
CA ARG A 20 -36.92 36.36 16.74
C ARG A 20 -37.54 35.25 17.60
N ASN A 21 -36.79 34.23 18.01
CA ASN A 21 -37.31 33.10 18.81
C ASN A 21 -36.19 32.38 19.57
N PRO A 22 -36.01 32.58 20.86
CA PRO A 22 -35.00 31.91 21.66
C PRO A 22 -35.16 30.38 21.72
N LEU A 23 -36.39 29.86 21.53
CA LEU A 23 -36.65 28.42 21.47
C LEU A 23 -36.01 27.76 20.22
N LEU A 24 -36.03 28.43 19.07
CA LEU A 24 -35.40 27.94 17.83
C LEU A 24 -33.89 27.90 17.96
N PHE A 25 -33.29 28.88 18.61
CA PHE A 25 -31.84 28.90 18.88
C PHE A 25 -31.39 27.70 19.72
N TRP A 26 -32.08 27.43 20.82
CA TRP A 26 -31.75 26.28 21.68
C TRP A 26 -31.96 24.94 20.94
N ALA A 27 -33.02 24.83 20.14
CA ALA A 27 -33.25 23.65 19.31
C ALA A 27 -32.14 23.45 18.28
N ASP A 28 -31.68 24.52 17.60
CA ASP A 28 -30.57 24.48 16.62
C ASP A 28 -29.27 24.01 17.30
N LEU A 29 -28.96 24.54 18.47
CA LEU A 29 -27.77 24.16 19.24
C LEU A 29 -27.81 22.69 19.67
N VAL A 30 -28.91 22.22 20.21
CA VAL A 30 -29.04 20.83 20.69
C VAL A 30 -28.97 19.85 19.53
N VAL A 31 -29.70 20.12 18.44
CA VAL A 31 -29.71 19.28 17.25
C VAL A 31 -28.31 19.26 16.59
N GLY A 32 -27.64 20.41 16.51
CA GLY A 32 -26.27 20.51 15.99
C GLY A 32 -25.25 19.70 16.81
N LEU A 33 -25.31 19.81 18.15
CA LEU A 33 -24.46 19.02 19.04
C LEU A 33 -24.71 17.52 18.91
N LEU A 34 -25.96 17.10 18.82
CA LEU A 34 -26.32 15.70 18.56
C LEU A 34 -25.76 15.20 17.23
N ALA A 35 -25.82 16.03 16.18
CA ALA A 35 -25.26 15.69 14.88
C ALA A 35 -23.74 15.49 14.95
N PHE A 36 -23.00 16.29 15.74
CA PHE A 36 -21.57 16.08 15.97
C PHE A 36 -21.27 14.77 16.68
N VAL A 37 -22.07 14.39 17.68
CA VAL A 37 -21.91 13.10 18.36
C VAL A 37 -22.19 11.94 17.42
N LEU A 38 -23.25 12.04 16.61
CA LEU A 38 -23.63 11.01 15.63
C LEU A 38 -22.55 10.77 14.57
N VAL A 39 -21.86 11.82 14.12
CA VAL A 39 -20.74 11.70 13.15
C VAL A 39 -19.60 10.81 13.68
N TRP A 40 -19.44 10.67 14.99
CA TRP A 40 -18.43 9.75 15.55
C TRP A 40 -18.71 8.30 15.15
N PHE A 41 -19.99 7.92 15.02
CA PHE A 41 -20.42 6.59 14.60
C PHE A 41 -20.43 6.37 13.09
N ARG A 42 -20.06 7.36 12.25
CA ARG A 42 -20.03 7.30 10.77
C ARG A 42 -19.23 6.13 10.19
N ARG A 43 -18.27 5.57 10.96
CA ARG A 43 -17.48 4.42 10.52
C ARG A 43 -18.26 3.12 10.55
N ARG A 44 -19.18 2.98 11.51
CA ARG A 44 -19.96 1.75 11.73
C ARG A 44 -21.20 1.71 10.82
N TRP A 45 -21.88 2.85 10.67
CA TRP A 45 -23.16 2.95 9.94
C TRP A 45 -23.17 4.19 9.03
N PRO A 46 -22.36 4.21 7.94
CA PRO A 46 -22.11 5.44 7.18
C PRO A 46 -23.33 5.97 6.45
N PHE A 47 -24.16 5.09 5.87
CA PHE A 47 -25.35 5.48 5.14
C PHE A 47 -26.43 6.05 6.07
N THR A 48 -26.75 5.35 7.15
CA THR A 48 -27.75 5.81 8.13
C THR A 48 -27.35 7.12 8.80
N ILE A 49 -26.08 7.27 9.18
CA ILE A 49 -25.58 8.51 9.79
C ILE A 49 -25.63 9.68 8.78
N ALA A 50 -25.30 9.45 7.50
CA ALA A 50 -25.40 10.49 6.48
C ALA A 50 -26.85 10.93 6.31
N VAL A 51 -27.82 10.00 6.22
CA VAL A 51 -29.23 10.33 6.10
C VAL A 51 -29.76 11.07 7.33
N VAL A 52 -29.44 10.61 8.53
CA VAL A 52 -29.89 11.23 9.79
C VAL A 52 -29.29 12.65 9.93
N THR A 53 -28.01 12.84 9.64
CA THR A 53 -27.38 14.17 9.74
C THR A 53 -27.92 15.14 8.70
N ILE A 54 -28.33 14.67 7.51
CA ILE A 54 -29.01 15.50 6.50
C ILE A 54 -30.42 15.91 6.99
N LEU A 55 -31.18 14.97 7.57
CA LEU A 55 -32.46 15.28 8.18
C LEU A 55 -32.31 16.30 9.31
N MET A 56 -31.30 16.20 10.14
CA MET A 56 -31.00 17.19 11.17
C MET A 56 -30.62 18.55 10.58
N ALA A 57 -29.95 18.58 9.44
CA ALA A 57 -29.56 19.80 8.76
C ALA A 57 -30.73 20.58 8.14
N THR A 58 -31.93 19.98 8.02
CA THR A 58 -33.14 20.72 7.61
C THR A 58 -33.69 21.62 8.72
N ILE A 59 -33.36 21.32 9.98
CA ILE A 59 -33.86 22.05 11.16
C ILE A 59 -32.74 22.92 11.75
N SER A 60 -31.50 22.45 11.66
CA SER A 60 -30.32 23.06 12.30
C SER A 60 -29.24 23.43 11.30
N SER A 61 -28.91 24.73 11.23
CA SER A 61 -27.79 25.23 10.41
C SER A 61 -26.43 24.69 10.90
N LEU A 62 -26.27 24.45 12.19
CA LEU A 62 -25.06 23.89 12.80
C LEU A 62 -24.80 22.45 12.35
N SER A 63 -25.84 21.70 11.97
CA SER A 63 -25.75 20.32 11.49
C SER A 63 -25.17 20.20 10.06
N ALA A 64 -25.03 21.30 9.30
CA ALA A 64 -24.48 21.28 7.95
C ALA A 64 -23.03 20.76 7.89
N GLY A 65 -22.21 21.09 8.89
CA GLY A 65 -20.84 20.58 9.01
C GLY A 65 -20.75 19.06 9.19
N PRO A 66 -21.44 18.49 10.19
CA PRO A 66 -21.61 17.05 10.36
C PRO A 66 -22.15 16.32 9.13
N ALA A 67 -23.18 16.86 8.47
CA ALA A 67 -23.77 16.29 7.26
C ALA A 67 -22.75 16.23 6.10
N ALA A 68 -21.98 17.31 5.88
CA ALA A 68 -20.91 17.34 4.92
C ALA A 68 -19.82 16.27 5.20
N LEU A 69 -19.40 16.13 6.47
CA LEU A 69 -18.42 15.12 6.88
C LEU A 69 -18.94 13.69 6.67
N ALA A 70 -20.21 13.45 6.97
CA ALA A 70 -20.84 12.15 6.76
C ALA A 70 -20.93 11.82 5.26
N THR A 71 -21.30 12.81 4.42
CA THR A 71 -21.35 12.70 2.96
C THR A 71 -19.97 12.40 2.36
N VAL A 72 -18.89 13.13 2.75
CA VAL A 72 -17.52 12.83 2.34
C VAL A 72 -17.13 11.40 2.74
N SER A 73 -17.41 11.00 3.99
CA SER A 73 -17.08 9.67 4.48
C SER A 73 -17.78 8.55 3.70
N LEU A 74 -19.01 8.79 3.26
CA LEU A 74 -19.75 7.86 2.41
C LEU A 74 -19.18 7.82 0.99
N ALA A 75 -18.88 8.98 0.40
CA ALA A 75 -18.34 9.10 -0.94
C ALA A 75 -16.98 8.38 -1.10
N THR A 76 -16.15 8.32 -0.04
CA THR A 76 -14.89 7.54 -0.06
C THR A 76 -15.09 6.04 -0.27
N ARG A 77 -16.29 5.49 0.01
CA ARG A 77 -16.60 4.06 -0.16
C ARG A 77 -17.00 3.69 -1.59
N ARG A 78 -17.18 4.68 -2.49
CA ARG A 78 -17.47 4.52 -3.93
C ARG A 78 -18.69 3.64 -4.26
N ARG A 79 -19.67 3.55 -3.38
CA ARG A 79 -20.96 2.91 -3.69
C ARG A 79 -21.85 3.94 -4.36
N TRP A 80 -21.80 3.98 -5.69
CA TRP A 80 -22.46 5.00 -6.52
C TRP A 80 -23.91 5.26 -6.15
N TRP A 81 -24.69 4.22 -5.95
CA TRP A 81 -26.09 4.37 -5.61
C TRP A 81 -26.29 5.07 -4.26
N GLN A 82 -25.45 4.80 -3.25
CA GLN A 82 -25.53 5.48 -1.94
C GLN A 82 -25.11 6.94 -2.05
N VAL A 83 -24.11 7.23 -2.88
CA VAL A 83 -23.63 8.61 -3.13
C VAL A 83 -24.70 9.43 -3.83
N ILE A 84 -25.33 8.87 -4.87
CA ILE A 84 -26.42 9.53 -5.61
C ILE A 84 -27.61 9.78 -4.67
N THR A 85 -28.04 8.77 -3.91
CA THR A 85 -29.18 8.91 -2.98
C THR A 85 -28.91 9.99 -1.94
N VAL A 86 -27.74 10.00 -1.30
CA VAL A 86 -27.40 10.98 -0.27
C VAL A 86 -27.19 12.37 -0.90
N GLY A 87 -26.63 12.47 -2.08
CA GLY A 87 -26.50 13.72 -2.82
C GLY A 87 -27.86 14.34 -3.18
N THR A 88 -28.78 13.51 -3.69
CA THR A 88 -30.16 13.96 -4.00
C THR A 88 -30.90 14.40 -2.73
N LEU A 89 -30.80 13.62 -1.63
CA LEU A 89 -31.38 13.99 -0.34
C LEU A 89 -30.82 15.32 0.17
N ASN A 90 -29.49 15.55 0.06
CA ASN A 90 -28.90 16.84 0.43
C ASN A 90 -29.54 18.02 -0.32
N VAL A 91 -29.72 17.88 -1.63
CA VAL A 91 -30.34 18.93 -2.45
C VAL A 91 -31.80 19.15 -2.05
N VAL A 92 -32.60 18.08 -1.93
CA VAL A 92 -34.02 18.17 -1.57
C VAL A 92 -34.20 18.81 -0.18
N PHE A 93 -33.46 18.36 0.81
CA PHE A 93 -33.57 18.89 2.18
C PHE A 93 -33.01 20.31 2.31
N SER A 94 -32.02 20.69 1.51
CA SER A 94 -31.56 22.07 1.42
C SER A 94 -32.65 23.01 0.88
N LEU A 95 -33.40 22.59 -0.15
CA LEU A 95 -34.52 23.33 -0.65
C LEU A 95 -35.64 23.50 0.38
N VAL A 96 -35.93 22.42 1.15
CA VAL A 96 -36.90 22.51 2.25
C VAL A 96 -36.42 23.46 3.35
N TYR A 97 -35.14 23.45 3.68
CA TYR A 97 -34.56 24.40 4.63
C TYR A 97 -34.77 25.84 4.22
N TYR A 98 -34.47 26.18 2.96
CA TYR A 98 -34.70 27.54 2.44
C TYR A 98 -36.17 27.95 2.37
N ALA A 99 -37.08 26.99 2.20
CA ALA A 99 -38.51 27.26 2.20
C ALA A 99 -39.06 27.51 3.63
N VAL A 100 -38.49 26.90 4.63
CA VAL A 100 -38.93 27.00 6.02
C VAL A 100 -38.32 28.17 6.78
N GLN A 101 -37.07 28.52 6.43
CA GLN A 101 -36.36 29.66 7.03
C GLN A 101 -36.27 30.83 6.01
N PRO A 102 -37.25 31.75 6.00
CA PRO A 102 -37.17 32.94 5.16
C PRO A 102 -36.03 33.84 5.66
N SER A 103 -34.96 33.93 4.86
CA SER A 103 -33.88 34.89 5.06
C SER A 103 -34.34 36.31 4.66
N GLU A 104 -33.87 37.35 5.35
CA GLU A 104 -34.16 38.74 5.02
C GLU A 104 -33.67 39.16 3.63
N GLN A 105 -32.68 38.47 3.09
CA GLN A 105 -32.18 38.58 1.71
C GLN A 105 -32.73 37.37 0.94
N ALA A 106 -33.86 37.56 0.28
CA ALA A 106 -34.45 36.54 -0.59
C ALA A 106 -33.67 36.45 -1.90
N ASP A 107 -32.55 35.76 -1.89
CA ASP A 107 -31.93 35.39 -3.16
C ASP A 107 -32.89 34.54 -3.98
N PRO A 108 -32.88 34.69 -5.33
CA PRO A 108 -33.71 33.87 -6.20
C PRO A 108 -33.46 32.36 -5.93
N TRP A 109 -34.55 31.59 -5.88
CA TRP A 109 -34.47 30.14 -5.57
C TRP A 109 -33.49 29.36 -6.44
N TRP A 110 -33.31 29.78 -7.71
CA TRP A 110 -32.36 29.16 -8.65
C TRP A 110 -30.91 29.39 -8.27
N VAL A 111 -30.58 30.52 -7.61
CA VAL A 111 -29.23 30.81 -7.09
C VAL A 111 -28.92 29.83 -5.94
N ASN A 112 -29.84 29.71 -4.98
CA ASN A 112 -29.68 28.78 -3.84
C ASN A 112 -29.58 27.33 -4.32
N LEU A 113 -30.38 26.94 -5.32
CA LEU A 113 -30.29 25.60 -5.92
C LEU A 113 -28.91 25.37 -6.58
N SER A 114 -28.46 26.32 -7.39
CA SER A 114 -27.19 26.18 -8.12
C SER A 114 -25.99 26.10 -7.16
N VAL A 115 -25.96 26.93 -6.14
CA VAL A 115 -24.91 26.89 -5.10
C VAL A 115 -24.94 25.57 -4.32
N THR A 116 -26.12 25.12 -3.91
CA THR A 116 -26.27 23.84 -3.19
C THR A 116 -25.80 22.68 -4.04
N VAL A 117 -26.21 22.59 -5.30
CA VAL A 117 -25.77 21.53 -6.22
C VAL A 117 -24.26 21.58 -6.42
N ALA A 118 -23.69 22.78 -6.63
CA ALA A 118 -22.24 22.93 -6.78
C ALA A 118 -21.47 22.48 -5.53
N VAL A 119 -21.93 22.82 -4.33
CA VAL A 119 -21.32 22.41 -3.06
C VAL A 119 -21.43 20.92 -2.86
N VAL A 120 -22.59 20.30 -3.11
CA VAL A 120 -22.79 18.86 -2.99
C VAL A 120 -21.91 18.10 -3.97
N LEU A 121 -21.82 18.57 -5.23
CA LEU A 121 -20.92 17.99 -6.22
C LEU A 121 -19.45 18.12 -5.81
N ALA A 122 -19.02 19.28 -5.32
CA ALA A 122 -17.65 19.49 -4.85
C ALA A 122 -17.30 18.55 -3.67
N ILE A 123 -18.20 18.43 -2.68
CA ILE A 123 -18.04 17.56 -1.52
C ILE A 123 -17.96 16.09 -1.93
N THR A 124 -18.83 15.64 -2.83
CA THR A 124 -18.85 14.27 -3.32
C THR A 124 -17.65 13.94 -4.19
N ALA A 125 -17.27 14.84 -5.10
CA ALA A 125 -16.05 14.69 -5.91
C ALA A 125 -14.80 14.62 -5.05
N TRP A 126 -14.68 15.47 -4.04
CA TRP A 126 -13.58 15.45 -3.08
C TRP A 126 -13.52 14.12 -2.30
N GLY A 127 -14.66 13.61 -1.84
CA GLY A 127 -14.76 12.32 -1.17
C GLY A 127 -14.33 11.17 -2.07
N MET A 128 -14.78 11.13 -3.32
CA MET A 128 -14.37 10.13 -4.31
C MET A 128 -12.88 10.21 -4.65
N TYR A 129 -12.33 11.43 -4.78
CA TYR A 129 -10.91 11.64 -5.01
C TYR A 129 -10.05 11.07 -3.87
N ILE A 130 -10.41 11.35 -2.61
CA ILE A 130 -9.71 10.78 -1.44
C ILE A 130 -9.79 9.25 -1.45
N GLY A 131 -10.96 8.68 -1.76
CA GLY A 131 -11.17 7.23 -1.85
C GLY A 131 -10.26 6.59 -2.92
N SER A 132 -10.25 7.15 -4.13
CA SER A 132 -9.43 6.70 -5.25
C SER A 132 -7.93 6.79 -4.95
N ARG A 133 -7.49 7.88 -4.33
CA ARG A 133 -6.09 8.05 -3.95
C ARG A 133 -5.62 7.02 -2.91
N ARG A 134 -6.48 6.70 -1.93
CA ARG A 134 -6.17 5.67 -0.92
C ARG A 134 -6.05 4.28 -1.54
N GLU A 135 -6.95 3.93 -2.44
CA GLU A 135 -6.94 2.66 -3.16
C GLU A 135 -5.68 2.53 -4.03
N LEU A 136 -5.29 3.62 -4.73
CA LEU A 136 -4.07 3.66 -5.53
C LEU A 136 -2.82 3.43 -4.66
N ILE A 137 -2.70 4.14 -3.53
CA ILE A 137 -1.57 3.96 -2.62
C ILE A 137 -1.50 2.53 -2.08
N TRP A 138 -2.64 1.95 -1.75
CA TRP A 138 -2.70 0.58 -1.25
C TRP A 138 -2.31 -0.46 -2.31
N THR A 139 -2.79 -0.30 -3.56
CA THR A 139 -2.40 -1.16 -4.69
C THR A 139 -0.92 -1.04 -5.04
N LEU A 140 -0.37 0.18 -4.99
CA LEU A 140 1.06 0.40 -5.23
C LEU A 140 1.93 -0.25 -4.15
N ARG A 141 1.54 -0.14 -2.88
CA ARG A 141 2.24 -0.83 -1.78
C ARG A 141 2.23 -2.34 -1.94
N ARG A 142 1.07 -2.93 -2.23
CA ARG A 142 0.99 -4.38 -2.50
C ARG A 142 1.85 -4.82 -3.68
N ARG A 143 1.86 -4.05 -4.77
CA ARG A 143 2.73 -4.36 -5.92
C ARG A 143 4.21 -4.24 -5.57
N ALA A 144 4.60 -3.28 -4.74
CA ALA A 144 5.97 -3.16 -4.26
C ALA A 144 6.38 -4.37 -3.42
N GLU A 145 5.56 -4.77 -2.44
CA GLU A 145 5.79 -5.94 -1.59
C GLU A 145 5.92 -7.25 -2.42
N THR A 146 5.04 -7.46 -3.41
CA THR A 146 5.14 -8.63 -4.29
C THR A 146 6.39 -8.59 -5.16
N ALA A 147 6.76 -7.42 -5.69
CA ALA A 147 7.97 -7.27 -6.50
C ALA A 147 9.25 -7.50 -5.68
N GLU A 148 9.29 -7.06 -4.42
CA GLU A 148 10.40 -7.34 -3.51
C GLU A 148 10.52 -8.84 -3.22
N ALA A 149 9.42 -9.51 -2.86
CA ALA A 149 9.40 -10.96 -2.63
C ALA A 149 9.85 -11.75 -3.87
N GLU A 150 9.43 -11.36 -5.07
CA GLU A 150 9.88 -11.98 -6.32
C GLU A 150 11.38 -11.76 -6.58
N ARG A 151 11.92 -10.58 -6.26
CA ARG A 151 13.36 -10.30 -6.38
C ARG A 151 14.18 -11.19 -5.46
N ASP A 152 13.75 -11.36 -4.21
CA ASP A 152 14.42 -12.21 -3.23
C ASP A 152 14.41 -13.69 -3.64
N LEU A 153 13.28 -14.17 -4.16
CA LEU A 153 13.17 -15.52 -4.72
C LEU A 153 14.12 -15.70 -5.92
N ARG A 154 14.15 -14.76 -6.86
CA ARG A 154 15.05 -14.80 -8.02
C ARG A 154 16.51 -14.76 -7.60
N ALA A 155 16.87 -13.93 -6.63
CA ALA A 155 18.22 -13.86 -6.07
C ALA A 155 18.64 -15.18 -5.42
N THR A 156 17.75 -15.79 -4.65
CA THR A 156 17.99 -17.10 -4.01
C THR A 156 18.15 -18.21 -5.06
N GLN A 157 17.30 -18.21 -6.07
CA GLN A 157 17.34 -19.17 -7.17
C GLN A 157 18.63 -19.01 -8.02
N ALA A 158 19.03 -17.78 -8.31
CA ALA A 158 20.28 -17.50 -8.99
C ALA A 158 21.49 -18.00 -8.21
N ARG A 159 21.54 -17.79 -6.89
CA ARG A 159 22.59 -18.32 -6.02
C ARG A 159 22.61 -19.85 -6.01
N THR A 160 21.46 -20.51 -5.98
CA THR A 160 21.37 -21.97 -6.01
C THR A 160 21.83 -22.52 -7.35
N ASN A 161 21.40 -21.92 -8.46
CA ASN A 161 21.83 -22.30 -9.80
C ASN A 161 23.33 -22.11 -10.00
N GLU A 162 23.88 -21.01 -9.49
CA GLU A 162 25.32 -20.74 -9.54
C GLU A 162 26.12 -21.78 -8.75
N ARG A 163 25.67 -22.13 -7.53
CA ARG A 163 26.30 -23.20 -6.76
C ARG A 163 26.26 -24.54 -7.49
N ALA A 164 25.14 -24.89 -8.11
CA ALA A 164 25.01 -26.11 -8.88
C ALA A 164 25.87 -26.10 -10.14
N ARG A 165 26.07 -24.93 -10.78
CA ARG A 165 26.98 -24.77 -11.90
C ARG A 165 28.43 -24.99 -11.48
N ILE A 166 28.87 -24.32 -10.41
CA ILE A 166 30.22 -24.45 -9.88
C ILE A 166 30.50 -25.90 -9.46
N ALA A 167 29.55 -26.58 -8.80
CA ALA A 167 29.70 -27.97 -8.40
C ALA A 167 29.88 -28.91 -9.61
N ARG A 168 29.16 -28.69 -10.71
CA ARG A 168 29.33 -29.47 -11.96
C ARG A 168 30.69 -29.20 -12.60
N GLU A 169 31.08 -27.95 -12.73
CA GLU A 169 32.36 -27.54 -13.30
C GLU A 169 33.54 -28.15 -12.49
N MET A 170 33.39 -28.19 -11.16
CA MET A 170 34.32 -28.85 -10.28
C MET A 170 34.39 -30.35 -10.50
N HIS A 171 33.23 -31.00 -10.60
CA HIS A 171 33.13 -32.43 -10.82
C HIS A 171 33.82 -32.83 -12.13
N ASP A 172 33.59 -32.02 -13.18
CA ASP A 172 34.19 -32.29 -14.52
C ASP A 172 35.72 -32.14 -14.50
N VAL A 173 36.25 -31.12 -13.80
CA VAL A 173 37.69 -30.91 -13.65
C VAL A 173 38.32 -32.04 -12.82
N LEU A 174 37.67 -32.45 -11.72
CA LEU A 174 38.13 -33.55 -10.86
C LEU A 174 38.09 -34.89 -11.61
N ALA A 175 37.01 -35.20 -12.31
CA ALA A 175 36.86 -36.41 -13.09
C ALA A 175 37.93 -36.52 -14.19
N HIS A 176 38.21 -35.42 -14.91
CA HIS A 176 39.25 -35.36 -15.90
C HIS A 176 40.64 -35.63 -15.31
N ARG A 177 40.97 -35.04 -14.17
CA ARG A 177 42.27 -35.26 -13.48
C ARG A 177 42.42 -36.66 -12.94
N ILE A 178 41.35 -37.21 -12.33
CA ILE A 178 41.37 -38.60 -11.85
C ILE A 178 41.61 -39.58 -13.04
N SER A 179 40.95 -39.33 -14.16
CA SER A 179 41.13 -40.11 -15.38
C SER A 179 42.58 -40.07 -15.92
N LEU A 180 43.22 -38.90 -15.89
CA LEU A 180 44.62 -38.74 -16.25
C LEU A 180 45.54 -39.50 -15.30
N VAL A 181 45.31 -39.39 -13.99
CA VAL A 181 46.08 -40.16 -12.95
C VAL A 181 45.94 -41.66 -13.17
N ALA A 182 44.70 -42.14 -13.37
CA ALA A 182 44.40 -43.55 -13.62
C ALA A 182 45.07 -44.04 -14.90
N MET A 183 45.07 -43.25 -15.97
CA MET A 183 45.73 -43.59 -17.24
C MET A 183 47.25 -43.73 -17.05
N HIS A 184 47.90 -42.77 -16.41
CA HIS A 184 49.34 -42.80 -16.16
C HIS A 184 49.72 -43.92 -15.18
N ALA A 185 48.96 -44.19 -14.16
CA ALA A 185 49.19 -45.32 -13.23
C ALA A 185 49.01 -46.67 -13.93
N GLY A 186 47.98 -46.79 -14.79
CA GLY A 186 47.75 -47.96 -15.62
C GLY A 186 48.88 -48.26 -16.60
N ALA A 187 49.41 -47.19 -17.23
CA ALA A 187 50.57 -47.33 -18.12
C ALA A 187 51.84 -47.81 -17.42
N LEU A 188 52.04 -47.35 -16.16
CA LEU A 188 53.13 -47.81 -15.32
C LEU A 188 52.97 -49.29 -14.86
N ALA A 189 51.75 -49.70 -14.55
CA ALA A 189 51.47 -51.06 -14.11
C ALA A 189 51.55 -52.13 -15.22
N TYR A 190 51.31 -51.74 -16.46
CA TYR A 190 51.25 -52.66 -17.60
C TYR A 190 52.61 -52.88 -18.29
N ARG A 191 53.59 -52.01 -18.06
CA ARG A 191 54.92 -52.07 -18.72
C ARG A 191 55.99 -52.55 -17.72
N GLU A 192 56.40 -53.80 -17.85
CA GLU A 192 57.45 -54.41 -17.00
C GLU A 192 58.88 -54.00 -17.37
N ASP A 193 59.11 -53.48 -18.61
CA ASP A 193 60.44 -53.13 -19.15
C ASP A 193 60.73 -51.62 -19.19
N LEU A 194 60.25 -50.86 -18.23
CA LEU A 194 60.49 -49.40 -18.19
C LEU A 194 61.89 -49.08 -17.59
N PRO A 195 62.70 -48.24 -18.22
CA PRO A 195 63.91 -47.73 -17.59
C PRO A 195 63.63 -47.01 -16.29
N PRO A 196 64.45 -47.19 -15.23
CA PRO A 196 64.23 -46.57 -13.90
C PRO A 196 64.05 -45.06 -13.94
N GLU A 197 64.63 -44.36 -14.90
CA GLU A 197 64.43 -42.92 -15.12
C GLU A 197 63.02 -42.55 -15.56
N GLN A 198 62.42 -43.35 -16.44
CA GLN A 198 61.06 -43.12 -16.90
C GLN A 198 60.00 -43.37 -15.80
N VAL A 199 60.25 -44.36 -14.96
CA VAL A 199 59.39 -44.65 -13.77
C VAL A 199 59.46 -43.49 -12.79
N ARG A 200 60.64 -42.92 -12.51
CA ARG A 200 60.80 -41.74 -11.67
C ARG A 200 60.13 -40.51 -12.23
N THR A 201 60.25 -40.24 -13.51
CA THR A 201 59.65 -39.08 -14.19
C THR A 201 58.13 -39.19 -14.15
N THR A 202 57.54 -40.34 -14.46
CA THR A 202 56.10 -40.54 -14.46
C THR A 202 55.53 -40.51 -13.04
N ALA A 203 56.20 -41.05 -12.03
CA ALA A 203 55.85 -40.94 -10.63
C ALA A 203 55.85 -39.48 -10.13
N GLY A 204 56.85 -38.70 -10.55
CA GLY A 204 56.92 -37.26 -10.27
C GLY A 204 55.78 -36.45 -10.90
N LEU A 205 55.36 -36.77 -12.12
CA LEU A 205 54.20 -36.18 -12.76
C LEU A 205 52.89 -36.52 -12.04
N LEU A 206 52.74 -37.78 -11.62
CA LEU A 206 51.55 -38.19 -10.81
C LEU A 206 51.49 -37.48 -9.49
N GLN A 207 52.61 -37.32 -8.79
CA GLN A 207 52.68 -36.61 -7.53
C GLN A 207 52.34 -35.12 -7.72
N THR A 208 52.88 -34.49 -8.76
CA THR A 208 52.58 -33.09 -9.06
C THR A 208 51.10 -32.87 -9.43
N ALA A 209 50.51 -33.75 -10.23
CA ALA A 209 49.12 -33.70 -10.63
C ALA A 209 48.18 -33.89 -9.41
N SER A 210 48.54 -34.81 -8.47
CA SER A 210 47.78 -35.00 -7.25
C SER A 210 47.83 -33.79 -6.32
N HIS A 211 49.02 -33.19 -6.12
CA HIS A 211 49.17 -31.99 -5.29
C HIS A 211 48.49 -30.76 -5.91
N GLN A 212 48.43 -30.62 -7.23
CA GLN A 212 47.70 -29.55 -7.91
C GLN A 212 46.18 -29.72 -7.73
N ALA A 213 45.68 -30.96 -7.75
CA ALA A 213 44.26 -31.23 -7.50
C ALA A 213 43.85 -30.85 -6.08
N ASP A 214 44.68 -31.18 -5.08
CA ASP A 214 44.45 -30.91 -3.67
C ASP A 214 44.48 -29.38 -3.36
N ARG A 215 45.49 -28.68 -3.85
CA ARG A 215 45.59 -27.21 -3.70
C ARG A 215 44.40 -26.44 -4.30
N GLN A 216 43.86 -26.93 -5.39
CA GLN A 216 42.73 -26.27 -6.08
C GLN A 216 41.43 -26.55 -5.33
N SER A 217 41.22 -27.76 -4.79
CA SER A 217 40.08 -28.08 -3.93
C SER A 217 40.09 -27.26 -2.63
N THR A 218 41.27 -27.07 -2.02
CA THR A 218 41.45 -26.28 -0.81
C THR A 218 41.25 -24.80 -1.02
N ARG A 219 41.73 -24.22 -2.13
CA ARG A 219 41.49 -22.80 -2.48
C ARG A 219 40.01 -22.48 -2.69
N LEU A 220 39.28 -23.38 -3.29
CA LEU A 220 37.85 -23.19 -3.56
C LEU A 220 37.01 -23.37 -2.30
N ASN A 221 37.41 -24.28 -1.40
CA ASN A 221 36.75 -24.44 -0.13
C ASN A 221 36.98 -23.23 0.81
N SER A 222 38.17 -22.63 0.79
CA SER A 222 38.46 -21.42 1.55
C SER A 222 37.74 -20.17 1.01
N SER A 223 37.54 -20.05 -0.31
CA SER A 223 36.76 -18.94 -0.89
C SER A 223 35.26 -19.05 -0.55
N HIS A 224 34.73 -20.26 -0.36
CA HIS A 224 33.36 -20.48 0.09
C HIS A 224 33.17 -20.15 1.59
N GLY A 225 34.17 -20.36 2.42
CA GLY A 225 34.18 -19.97 3.84
C GLY A 225 34.07 -18.45 4.00
N TYR A 226 34.81 -17.67 3.22
CA TYR A 226 34.80 -16.21 3.30
C TYR A 226 33.46 -15.59 2.85
N ILE A 227 32.79 -16.14 1.83
CA ILE A 227 31.49 -15.64 1.36
C ILE A 227 30.38 -15.90 2.40
N SER A 228 30.48 -17.01 3.14
CA SER A 228 29.51 -17.34 4.19
C SER A 228 29.59 -16.39 5.39
N TYR A 229 30.78 -15.93 5.75
CA TYR A 229 30.98 -14.99 6.87
C TYR A 229 30.61 -13.54 6.51
N ALA A 230 30.81 -13.11 5.26
CA ALA A 230 30.47 -11.75 4.82
C ALA A 230 28.94 -11.51 4.74
N VAL A 231 28.14 -12.54 4.55
CA VAL A 231 26.66 -12.44 4.49
C VAL A 231 26.02 -12.42 5.88
N PHE A 232 26.75 -12.83 6.92
CA PHE A 232 26.24 -12.84 8.31
C PHE A 232 26.50 -11.53 9.06
N CYS A 233 27.28 -10.61 8.49
CA CYS A 233 27.64 -9.30 9.10
C CYS A 233 26.98 -8.09 8.42
N LEU A 234 26.00 -8.26 7.56
CA LEU A 234 25.15 -7.21 6.99
C LEU A 234 23.68 -7.45 7.36
#